data_6abacf171850c3009579df298572a9b1
#
_entry.id   6abacf171850c3009579df298572a9b1
#
_cell.length_a   1.000
_cell.length_b   1.000
_cell.length_c   1.000
_cell.angle_alpha   90.00
_cell.angle_beta   90.00
_cell.angle_gamma   90.00
#
_symmetry.space_group_name_H-M   'P 1'
#
loop_
_entity.id
_entity.type
_entity.pdbx_description
1 polymer ?
#
loop_
_entity_poly.entity_id
_entity_poly.type
_entity_poly.pdbx_seq_one_letter_code
_entity_poly.pdbx_strand_id
1 'polypeptide(L)'
;SCSLVGSEMCIRDSWITDAVMDLERGDTDAFRRSLTSFLASIPYDSHGSLKDIDITEKHFQYTFYLLLRLIGVYCTAIHCEDRQSYGRVDCTLEMEDYVYIFEFKMDGTAQEALEQIEKTGYAKPYLADKRKVICIGVNFSSVTRTVEDWEEVSIV
;
A
#
# COMPACT_ATOMS: atom_id res chain seq x y z
N SER A 1 37.49 5.92 2.46
CA SER A 1 36.63 6.12 1.28
C SER A 1 35.46 5.13 1.15
N CYS A 2 35.01 4.54 2.24
CA CYS A 2 33.87 3.59 2.25
C CYS A 2 32.54 4.17 2.79
N SER A 3 32.43 5.47 2.97
CA SER A 3 31.28 6.04 3.70
C SER A 3 30.07 6.39 2.86
N LEU A 4 30.18 6.49 1.53
CA LEU A 4 29.05 6.91 0.67
C LEU A 4 28.16 5.73 0.25
N VAL A 5 28.70 4.55 0.02
CA VAL A 5 27.92 3.37 -0.37
C VAL A 5 27.13 2.80 0.84
N GLY A 6 27.68 2.94 2.05
CA GLY A 6 27.00 2.50 3.28
C GLY A 6 25.81 3.35 3.69
N SER A 7 25.79 4.66 3.38
CA SER A 7 24.68 5.54 3.76
C SER A 7 23.46 5.39 2.85
N GLU A 8 23.64 5.15 1.56
CA GLU A 8 22.51 4.94 0.64
C GLU A 8 21.85 3.57 0.85
N MET A 9 22.60 2.52 1.17
CA MET A 9 22.04 1.23 1.56
C MET A 9 21.27 1.31 2.88
N CYS A 10 21.81 2.03 3.89
CA CYS A 10 21.12 2.24 5.16
C CYS A 10 19.77 2.97 5.02
N ILE A 11 19.65 3.94 4.11
CA ILE A 11 18.40 4.70 3.93
C ILE A 11 17.30 3.81 3.30
N ARG A 12 17.65 2.93 2.38
CA ARG A 12 16.68 2.02 1.73
C ARG A 12 16.24 0.90 2.66
N ASP A 13 17.17 0.32 3.39
CA ASP A 13 16.85 -0.73 4.40
C ASP A 13 16.03 -0.14 5.56
N SER A 14 16.27 1.12 5.93
CA SER A 14 15.52 1.83 6.96
C SER A 14 14.04 1.99 6.59
N TRP A 15 13.70 2.38 5.35
CA TRP A 15 12.31 2.62 4.97
C TRP A 15 11.42 1.38 5.10
N ILE A 16 11.88 0.22 4.60
CA ILE A 16 11.12 -1.03 4.69
C ILE A 16 10.97 -1.45 6.16
N THR A 17 12.04 -1.35 6.93
CA THR A 17 12.03 -1.69 8.35
C THR A 17 11.08 -0.78 9.11
N ASP A 18 11.13 0.53 8.87
CA ASP A 18 10.24 1.50 9.51
C ASP A 18 8.77 1.23 9.14
N ALA A 19 8.49 0.96 7.85
CA ALA A 19 7.16 0.62 7.39
C ALA A 19 6.60 -0.67 8.03
N VAL A 20 7.45 -1.70 8.18
CA VAL A 20 7.08 -2.94 8.89
C VAL A 20 6.78 -2.65 10.35
N MET A 21 7.64 -1.90 11.04
CA MET A 21 7.45 -1.54 12.46
C MET A 21 6.19 -0.71 12.67
N ASP A 22 5.86 0.20 11.76
CA ASP A 22 4.62 0.99 11.81
C ASP A 22 3.39 0.08 11.69
N LEU A 23 3.40 -0.87 10.76
CA LEU A 23 2.32 -1.84 10.59
C LEU A 23 2.23 -2.82 11.77
N GLU A 24 3.36 -3.26 12.35
CA GLU A 24 3.36 -4.12 13.56
C GLU A 24 2.75 -3.40 14.78
N ARG A 25 2.90 -2.08 14.85
CA ARG A 25 2.32 -1.26 15.94
C ARG A 25 0.89 -0.81 15.68
N GLY A 26 0.38 -1.03 14.47
CA GLY A 26 -0.91 -0.49 14.05
C GLY A 26 -0.92 1.00 13.76
N ASP A 27 0.26 1.62 13.57
CA ASP A 27 0.41 3.04 13.23
C ASP A 27 0.28 3.25 11.71
N THR A 28 -0.94 3.16 11.23
CA THR A 28 -1.28 3.34 9.82
C THR A 28 -1.00 4.77 9.32
N ASP A 29 -1.07 5.77 10.20
CA ASP A 29 -0.72 7.14 9.88
C ASP A 29 0.78 7.32 9.62
N ALA A 30 1.64 6.70 10.42
CA ALA A 30 3.08 6.70 10.18
C ALA A 30 3.40 5.99 8.88
N PHE A 31 2.81 4.81 8.66
CA PHE A 31 2.95 4.05 7.42
C PHE A 31 2.52 4.88 6.19
N ARG A 32 1.35 5.54 6.25
CA ARG A 32 0.85 6.42 5.19
C ARG A 32 1.84 7.54 4.85
N ARG A 33 2.38 8.23 5.88
CA ARG A 33 3.37 9.31 5.68
C ARG A 33 4.64 8.80 5.03
N SER A 34 5.15 7.67 5.49
CA SER A 34 6.34 7.03 4.93
C SER A 34 6.14 6.63 3.48
N LEU A 35 5.00 6.02 3.17
CA LEU A 35 4.62 5.62 1.82
C LEU A 35 4.50 6.82 0.87
N THR A 36 3.79 7.87 1.31
CA THR A 36 3.60 9.10 0.53
C THR A 36 4.95 9.77 0.22
N SER A 37 5.82 9.86 1.23
CA SER A 37 7.17 10.41 1.08
C SER A 37 8.03 9.58 0.11
N PHE A 38 7.94 8.27 0.22
CA PHE A 38 8.66 7.36 -0.68
C PHE A 38 8.20 7.53 -2.14
N LEU A 39 6.89 7.52 -2.40
CA LEU A 39 6.35 7.72 -3.74
C LEU A 39 6.73 9.08 -4.33
N ALA A 40 6.70 10.14 -3.51
CA ALA A 40 7.13 11.47 -3.91
C ALA A 40 8.63 11.57 -4.22
N SER A 41 9.45 10.67 -3.68
CA SER A 41 10.90 10.62 -3.95
C SER A 41 11.28 9.94 -5.26
N ILE A 42 10.33 9.24 -5.91
CA ILE A 42 10.59 8.58 -7.19
C ILE A 42 10.76 9.65 -8.27
N PRO A 43 11.96 9.78 -8.88
CA PRO A 43 12.18 10.77 -9.92
C PRO A 43 11.41 10.36 -11.17
N TYR A 44 10.40 11.13 -11.50
CA TYR A 44 9.75 11.05 -12.80
C TYR A 44 10.50 11.98 -13.73
N ASP A 45 11.29 11.42 -14.63
CA ASP A 45 12.13 12.18 -15.56
C ASP A 45 11.24 13.08 -16.43
N SER A 46 11.34 14.38 -16.19
CA SER A 46 10.60 15.42 -16.94
C SER A 46 11.23 15.71 -18.32
N HIS A 47 12.31 15.00 -18.66
CA HIS A 47 13.08 15.23 -19.89
C HIS A 47 12.90 14.11 -20.91
N GLY A 48 11.89 14.26 -21.77
CA GLY A 48 11.80 13.60 -23.07
C GLY A 48 11.16 12.19 -23.05
N SER A 49 10.34 11.94 -24.01
CA SER A 49 9.75 10.65 -24.45
C SER A 49 8.80 9.89 -23.53
N LEU A 50 8.74 10.18 -22.24
CA LEU A 50 7.76 9.55 -21.34
C LEU A 50 6.51 10.42 -21.11
N LYS A 51 6.38 11.54 -21.82
CA LYS A 51 5.16 12.38 -21.74
C LYS A 51 3.91 11.66 -22.26
N ASP A 52 4.10 10.59 -23.02
CA ASP A 52 3.03 9.79 -23.63
C ASP A 52 2.80 8.44 -22.92
N ILE A 53 3.50 8.15 -21.82
CA ILE A 53 3.14 6.98 -21.01
C ILE A 53 1.92 7.39 -20.20
N ASP A 54 0.79 6.94 -20.68
CA ASP A 54 -0.47 6.94 -19.95
C ASP A 54 -0.26 6.15 -18.65
N ILE A 55 0.03 6.88 -17.55
CA ILE A 55 0.20 6.27 -16.24
C ILE A 55 -1.17 5.80 -15.81
N THR A 56 -1.43 4.54 -16.10
CA THR A 56 -2.70 3.90 -15.83
C THR A 56 -2.77 3.48 -14.36
N GLU A 57 -3.98 3.34 -13.85
CA GLU A 57 -4.29 2.72 -12.55
C GLU A 57 -3.43 1.47 -12.30
N LYS A 58 -3.19 0.68 -13.34
CA LYS A 58 -2.36 -0.54 -13.30
C LYS A 58 -0.91 -0.29 -12.89
N HIS A 59 -0.31 0.82 -13.29
CA HIS A 59 1.07 1.13 -12.93
C HIS A 59 1.20 1.43 -11.43
N PHE A 60 0.24 2.17 -10.86
CA PHE A 60 0.22 2.44 -9.43
C PHE A 60 -0.09 1.18 -8.63
N GLN A 61 -1.11 0.42 -9.02
CA GLN A 61 -1.44 -0.87 -8.42
C GLN A 61 -0.23 -1.80 -8.43
N TYR A 62 0.47 -1.90 -9.56
CA TYR A 62 1.66 -2.74 -9.68
C TYR A 62 2.82 -2.26 -8.79
N THR A 63 3.09 -0.95 -8.75
CA THR A 63 4.13 -0.38 -7.90
C THR A 63 3.81 -0.65 -6.42
N PHE A 64 2.59 -0.41 -6.02
CA PHE A 64 2.15 -0.65 -4.65
C PHE A 64 2.20 -2.14 -4.31
N TYR A 65 1.76 -3.00 -5.21
CA TYR A 65 1.89 -4.44 -5.09
C TYR A 65 3.32 -4.88 -4.83
N LEU A 66 4.29 -4.35 -5.59
CA LEU A 66 5.71 -4.66 -5.39
C LEU A 66 6.20 -4.19 -4.02
N LEU A 67 5.79 -2.99 -3.58
CA LEU A 67 6.14 -2.47 -2.26
C LEU A 67 5.58 -3.34 -1.15
N LEU A 68 4.31 -3.72 -1.23
CA LEU A 68 3.70 -4.60 -0.25
C LEU A 68 4.32 -6.01 -0.28
N ARG A 69 4.73 -6.52 -1.44
CA ARG A 69 5.46 -7.79 -1.52
C ARG A 69 6.83 -7.73 -0.84
N LEU A 70 7.52 -6.60 -0.92
CA LEU A 70 8.79 -6.40 -0.19
C LEU A 70 8.56 -6.35 1.32
N ILE A 71 7.53 -5.63 1.77
CA ILE A 71 7.10 -5.60 3.17
C ILE A 71 6.65 -6.99 3.61
N GLY A 72 5.94 -7.71 2.76
CA GLY A 72 5.40 -9.05 3.01
C GLY A 72 6.43 -10.12 3.36
N VAL A 73 7.70 -9.90 3.06
CA VAL A 73 8.80 -10.79 3.50
C VAL A 73 8.89 -10.85 5.03
N TYR A 74 8.45 -9.79 5.71
CA TYR A 74 8.44 -9.65 7.17
C TYR A 74 7.06 -9.94 7.79
N CYS A 75 6.04 -10.18 6.99
CA CYS A 75 4.68 -10.47 7.43
C CYS A 75 4.46 -11.98 7.62
N THR A 76 3.43 -12.34 8.38
CA THR A 76 3.00 -13.75 8.53
C THR A 76 2.47 -14.30 7.21
N ALA A 77 1.69 -13.49 6.49
CA ALA A 77 1.19 -13.83 5.16
C ALA A 77 0.90 -12.55 4.36
N ILE A 78 0.94 -12.69 3.04
CA ILE A 78 0.50 -11.67 2.09
C ILE A 78 -0.33 -12.32 1.00
N HIS A 79 -1.51 -11.79 0.77
CA HIS A 79 -2.42 -12.22 -0.30
C HIS A 79 -2.73 -11.02 -1.18
N CYS A 80 -2.27 -11.07 -2.42
CA CYS A 80 -2.64 -10.08 -3.42
C CYS A 80 -3.29 -10.83 -4.57
N GLU A 81 -4.55 -10.56 -4.86
CA GLU A 81 -5.30 -11.32 -5.84
C GLU A 81 -4.98 -10.93 -7.27
N ASP A 82 -4.71 -11.95 -8.06
CA ASP A 82 -4.57 -11.86 -9.50
C ASP A 82 -5.94 -11.89 -10.19
N ARG A 83 -6.02 -11.36 -11.37
CA ARG A 83 -7.13 -10.86 -12.19
C ARG A 83 -8.30 -11.78 -12.53
N GLN A 84 -8.59 -12.90 -11.89
CA GLN A 84 -9.52 -13.87 -12.46
C GLN A 84 -10.87 -14.07 -11.79
N SER A 85 -11.24 -13.35 -10.73
CA SER A 85 -12.55 -13.54 -10.10
C SER A 85 -13.23 -12.21 -9.78
N TYR A 86 -14.54 -12.22 -9.84
CA TYR A 86 -15.44 -11.15 -9.48
C TYR A 86 -15.14 -10.59 -8.08
N GLY A 87 -14.57 -9.38 -8.02
CA GLY A 87 -14.34 -8.62 -6.79
C GLY A 87 -12.89 -8.76 -6.29
N ARG A 88 -12.12 -7.68 -6.35
CA ARG A 88 -10.70 -7.63 -5.98
C ARG A 88 -10.52 -6.92 -4.67
N VAL A 89 -9.92 -7.57 -3.69
CA VAL A 89 -9.01 -6.91 -2.75
C VAL A 89 -7.68 -6.76 -3.46
N ASP A 90 -7.18 -5.56 -3.52
CA ASP A 90 -5.91 -5.38 -4.15
C ASP A 90 -4.77 -5.99 -3.33
N CYS A 91 -4.84 -5.97 -1.99
CA CYS A 91 -3.90 -6.69 -1.14
C CYS A 91 -4.38 -6.90 0.30
N THR A 92 -4.06 -8.05 0.89
CA THR A 92 -4.19 -8.31 2.32
C THR A 92 -2.82 -8.63 2.91
N LEU A 93 -2.45 -7.94 3.98
CA LEU A 93 -1.27 -8.22 4.79
C LEU A 93 -1.68 -8.78 6.15
N GLU A 94 -1.11 -9.91 6.52
CA GLU A 94 -1.32 -10.53 7.82
C GLU A 94 -0.06 -10.39 8.67
N MET A 95 -0.20 -9.68 9.79
CA MET A 95 0.80 -9.53 10.83
C MET A 95 0.44 -10.40 12.06
N GLU A 96 1.26 -10.36 13.09
CA GLU A 96 0.98 -11.12 14.33
C GLU A 96 -0.30 -10.64 15.01
N ASP A 97 -0.49 -9.33 15.19
CA ASP A 97 -1.61 -8.72 15.90
C ASP A 97 -2.61 -7.99 14.99
N TYR A 98 -2.31 -7.85 13.71
CA TYR A 98 -3.08 -7.05 12.76
C TYR A 98 -3.31 -7.77 11.44
N VAL A 99 -4.46 -7.49 10.83
CA VAL A 99 -4.75 -7.82 9.43
C VAL A 99 -5.13 -6.53 8.70
N TYR A 100 -4.41 -6.21 7.66
CA TYR A 100 -4.65 -5.04 6.82
C TYR A 100 -5.24 -5.46 5.48
N ILE A 101 -6.36 -4.86 5.11
CA ILE A 101 -7.04 -5.10 3.85
C ILE A 101 -7.02 -3.80 3.06
N PHE A 102 -6.26 -3.77 1.96
CA PHE A 102 -6.10 -2.60 1.10
C PHE A 102 -6.92 -2.71 -0.17
N GLU A 103 -7.58 -1.64 -0.52
CA GLU A 103 -8.22 -1.43 -1.81
C GLU A 103 -7.77 -0.09 -2.39
N PHE A 104 -7.49 -0.05 -3.68
CA PHE A 104 -6.93 1.10 -4.37
C PHE A 104 -7.88 1.69 -5.40
N LYS A 105 -7.88 3.01 -5.48
CA LYS A 105 -8.50 3.78 -6.54
C LYS A 105 -7.49 4.72 -7.16
N MET A 106 -7.74 5.11 -8.40
CA MET A 106 -7.00 6.14 -9.09
C MET A 106 -7.97 7.22 -9.55
N ASP A 107 -7.69 8.45 -9.16
CA ASP A 107 -8.56 9.62 -9.46
C ASP A 107 -10.01 9.43 -9.00
N GLY A 108 -10.20 8.64 -7.93
CA GLY A 108 -11.47 8.42 -7.24
C GLY A 108 -11.41 8.93 -5.81
N THR A 109 -11.93 8.15 -4.87
CA THR A 109 -11.88 8.46 -3.43
C THR A 109 -11.50 7.24 -2.59
N ALA A 110 -10.91 7.48 -1.41
CA ALA A 110 -10.66 6.42 -0.43
C ALA A 110 -11.97 5.81 0.10
N GLN A 111 -13.03 6.60 0.18
CA GLN A 111 -14.36 6.14 0.56
C GLN A 111 -14.92 5.10 -0.43
N GLU A 112 -14.80 5.34 -1.73
CA GLU A 112 -15.21 4.36 -2.76
C GLU A 112 -14.43 3.05 -2.65
N ALA A 113 -13.17 3.12 -2.26
CA ALA A 113 -12.36 1.93 -2.00
C ALA A 113 -12.88 1.16 -0.79
N LEU A 114 -13.18 1.82 0.32
CA LEU A 114 -13.77 1.19 1.51
C LEU A 114 -15.14 0.55 1.22
N GLU A 115 -16.00 1.24 0.48
CA GLU A 115 -17.29 0.72 0.06
C GLU A 115 -17.15 -0.55 -0.80
N GLN A 116 -16.11 -0.62 -1.61
CA GLN A 116 -15.80 -1.82 -2.39
C GLN A 116 -15.40 -2.99 -1.49
N ILE A 117 -14.56 -2.77 -0.47
CA ILE A 117 -14.20 -3.80 0.51
C ILE A 117 -15.45 -4.34 1.21
N GLU A 118 -16.36 -3.47 1.63
CA GLU A 118 -17.60 -3.84 2.30
C GLU A 118 -18.51 -4.64 1.37
N LYS A 119 -18.77 -4.12 0.16
CA LYS A 119 -19.65 -4.72 -0.84
C LYS A 119 -19.20 -6.13 -1.26
N THR A 120 -17.91 -6.32 -1.40
CA THR A 120 -17.33 -7.61 -1.80
C THR A 120 -17.19 -8.58 -0.64
N GLY A 121 -17.23 -8.06 0.60
CA GLY A 121 -17.21 -8.86 1.82
C GLY A 121 -15.85 -9.49 2.12
N TYR A 122 -14.78 -8.87 1.72
CA TYR A 122 -13.41 -9.38 1.91
C TYR A 122 -12.96 -9.48 3.35
N ALA A 123 -13.52 -8.67 4.23
CA ALA A 123 -13.26 -8.75 5.65
C ALA A 123 -13.97 -9.94 6.33
N LYS A 124 -14.94 -10.59 5.67
CA LYS A 124 -15.72 -11.67 6.26
C LYS A 124 -14.89 -12.85 6.78
N PRO A 125 -13.82 -13.32 6.10
CA PRO A 125 -12.98 -14.39 6.62
C PRO A 125 -12.32 -14.05 7.96
N TYR A 126 -12.15 -12.76 8.25
CA TYR A 126 -11.44 -12.26 9.42
C TYR A 126 -12.37 -11.81 10.56
N LEU A 127 -13.70 -11.89 10.42
CA LEU A 127 -14.65 -11.48 11.47
C LEU A 127 -14.54 -12.28 12.78
N ALA A 128 -14.01 -13.50 12.71
CA ALA A 128 -13.74 -14.34 13.86
C ALA A 128 -12.25 -14.36 14.27
N ASP A 129 -11.42 -13.54 13.62
CA ASP A 129 -10.00 -13.42 13.93
C ASP A 129 -9.83 -12.71 15.29
N LYS A 130 -8.79 -13.07 16.01
CA LYS A 130 -8.44 -12.41 17.27
C LYS A 130 -7.62 -11.16 17.06
N ARG A 131 -7.06 -11.02 15.87
CA ARG A 131 -6.26 -9.86 15.45
C ARG A 131 -7.16 -8.68 15.12
N LYS A 132 -6.62 -7.49 15.24
CA LYS A 132 -7.32 -6.29 14.81
C LYS A 132 -7.35 -6.23 13.28
N VAL A 133 -8.53 -6.13 12.70
CA VAL A 133 -8.73 -6.05 11.23
C VAL A 133 -8.97 -4.62 10.84
N ILE A 134 -8.11 -4.08 9.99
CA ILE A 134 -8.16 -2.70 9.50
C ILE A 134 -8.32 -2.72 7.97
N CYS A 135 -9.45 -2.19 7.51
CA CYS A 135 -9.69 -1.95 6.10
C CYS A 135 -9.21 -0.56 5.72
N ILE A 136 -8.45 -0.46 4.64
CA ILE A 136 -7.80 0.77 4.19
C ILE A 136 -8.15 1.02 2.74
N GLY A 137 -8.85 2.13 2.50
CA GLY A 137 -9.07 2.68 1.17
C GLY A 137 -8.00 3.70 0.82
N VAL A 138 -7.39 3.56 -0.34
CA VAL A 138 -6.32 4.43 -0.82
C VAL A 138 -6.67 4.98 -2.20
N ASN A 139 -6.63 6.30 -2.37
CA ASN A 139 -6.73 6.92 -3.66
C ASN A 139 -5.40 7.53 -4.11
N PHE A 140 -4.97 7.14 -5.30
CA PHE A 140 -3.82 7.73 -5.99
C PHE A 140 -4.28 8.79 -6.97
N SER A 141 -3.57 9.91 -7.03
CA SER A 141 -3.77 10.92 -8.05
C SER A 141 -2.81 10.71 -9.22
N SER A 142 -3.36 10.65 -10.43
CA SER A 142 -2.57 10.63 -11.67
C SER A 142 -1.83 11.95 -11.90
N VAL A 143 -2.33 13.04 -11.31
CA VAL A 143 -1.76 14.39 -11.43
C VAL A 143 -0.58 14.57 -10.51
N THR A 144 -0.76 14.31 -9.20
CA THR A 144 0.30 14.47 -8.18
C THR A 144 1.22 13.26 -8.12
N ARG A 145 0.80 12.11 -8.69
CA ARG A 145 1.52 10.84 -8.72
C ARG A 145 1.88 10.30 -7.33
N THR A 146 1.00 10.55 -6.37
CA THR A 146 1.15 10.07 -4.99
C THR A 146 -0.21 9.76 -4.38
N VAL A 147 -0.20 9.29 -3.12
CA VAL A 147 -1.41 9.11 -2.32
C VAL A 147 -2.01 10.48 -2.03
N GLU A 148 -3.26 10.68 -2.43
CA GLU A 148 -4.00 11.92 -2.26
C GLU A 148 -5.07 11.80 -1.18
N ASP A 149 -5.68 10.62 -1.06
CA ASP A 149 -6.74 10.35 -0.11
C ASP A 149 -6.52 8.98 0.56
N TRP A 150 -6.85 8.90 1.85
CA TRP A 150 -6.66 7.71 2.68
C TRP A 150 -7.70 7.67 3.78
N GLU A 151 -8.46 6.61 3.81
CA GLU A 151 -9.42 6.36 4.88
C GLU A 151 -9.29 4.94 5.42
N GLU A 152 -9.58 4.77 6.70
CA GLU A 152 -9.50 3.48 7.34
C GLU A 152 -10.68 3.21 8.27
N VAL A 153 -11.04 1.93 8.38
CA VAL A 153 -12.07 1.44 9.30
C VAL A 153 -11.57 0.19 9.99
N SER A 154 -11.58 0.19 11.32
CA SER A 154 -11.38 -1.02 12.12
C SER A 154 -12.69 -1.80 12.23
N ILE A 155 -12.64 -3.11 11.97
CA ILE A 155 -13.83 -3.97 11.99
C ILE A 155 -13.91 -4.82 13.26
N VAL A 156 -12.76 -5.20 13.82
CA VAL A 156 -12.64 -5.99 15.05
C VAL A 156 -11.61 -5.33 15.96
#